data_bf82bb693b392b9585da36a2363857bb
#
_entry.id   bf82bb693b392b9585da36a2363857bb
#
_cell.length_a   1.000
_cell.length_b   1.000
_cell.length_c   1.000
_cell.angle_alpha   90.00
_cell.angle_beta   90.00
_cell.angle_gamma   90.00
#
_symmetry.space_group_name_H-M   'P 1'
#
loop_
_entity.id
_entity.type
_entity.pdbx_description
1 polymer ?
#
loop_
_entity_poly.entity_id
_entity_poly.type
_entity_poly.pdbx_seq_one_letter_code
_entity_poly.pdbx_strand_id
1 'polypeptide(L)'
;MTLRLHALITGAALFLLSFGGSALADGIATPWQMNFQEAASPVMERIEDFHNLLFWIITIITLFVLILLIYVIVKFNEKANPVPSKTTHNTFIEVVWTVVPIIILVVIAVPSFKLLFFQDKYENPDMTLKVVGHQWYWSYKYPDQGDFGFDSQMVQAEDLKPGQPRLLTVDNTVVLPIDTNIRVLQTADDVIHNWAMPAFGLKLDAV
;
A
#
# COMPACT_ATOMS: atom_id res chain seq x y z
N MET A 1 -0.71 -32.84 30.52
CA MET A 1 -1.12 -31.51 30.03
C MET A 1 -0.03 -30.84 29.19
N THR A 2 1.22 -31.02 29.51
CA THR A 2 2.37 -30.46 28.80
C THR A 2 2.53 -30.94 27.34
N LEU A 3 2.35 -32.24 27.06
CA LEU A 3 2.53 -32.81 25.70
C LEU A 3 1.55 -32.20 24.66
N ARG A 4 0.29 -31.96 25.07
CA ARG A 4 -0.73 -31.34 24.19
C ARG A 4 -0.44 -29.87 23.88
N LEU A 5 0.14 -29.15 24.83
CA LEU A 5 0.53 -27.75 24.62
C LEU A 5 1.70 -27.60 23.64
N HIS A 6 2.71 -28.48 23.76
CA HIS A 6 3.83 -28.52 22.81
C HIS A 6 3.37 -28.90 21.39
N ALA A 7 2.46 -29.87 21.26
CA ALA A 7 1.91 -30.24 19.94
C ALA A 7 1.12 -29.09 19.29
N LEU A 8 0.36 -28.30 20.06
CA LEU A 8 -0.36 -27.14 19.58
C LEU A 8 0.59 -26.00 19.16
N ILE A 9 1.64 -25.73 19.94
CA ILE A 9 2.65 -24.71 19.63
C ILE A 9 3.44 -25.11 18.37
N THR A 10 3.85 -26.37 18.27
CA THR A 10 4.58 -26.88 17.11
C THR A 10 3.68 -26.89 15.84
N GLY A 11 2.40 -27.25 15.97
CA GLY A 11 1.43 -27.17 14.87
C GLY A 11 1.18 -25.74 14.40
N ALA A 12 1.05 -24.79 15.32
CA ALA A 12 0.90 -23.38 14.98
C ALA A 12 2.18 -22.79 14.31
N ALA A 13 3.36 -23.17 14.81
CA ALA A 13 4.63 -22.75 14.21
C ALA A 13 4.84 -23.34 12.80
N LEU A 14 4.50 -24.60 12.58
CA LEU A 14 4.54 -25.24 11.25
C LEU A 14 3.51 -24.64 10.29
N PHE A 15 2.33 -24.28 10.79
CA PHE A 15 1.31 -23.60 10.00
C PHE A 15 1.76 -22.20 9.58
N LEU A 16 2.42 -21.44 10.45
CA LEU A 16 2.99 -20.13 10.14
C LEU A 16 4.18 -20.20 9.15
N LEU A 17 4.94 -21.29 9.14
CA LEU A 17 6.06 -21.52 8.22
C LEU A 17 5.61 -21.98 6.82
N SER A 18 4.38 -22.45 6.66
CA SER A 18 3.86 -22.91 5.36
C SER A 18 3.35 -21.77 4.46
N PHE A 19 3.34 -20.52 4.93
CA PHE A 19 2.96 -19.35 4.13
C PHE A 19 4.12 -18.66 3.39
N GLY A 20 5.32 -19.24 3.41
CA GLY A 20 6.47 -18.77 2.64
C GLY A 20 6.41 -19.22 1.17
N GLY A 21 5.38 -18.86 0.43
CA GLY A 21 5.42 -18.89 -1.03
C GLY A 21 6.34 -17.78 -1.54
N SER A 22 7.33 -18.11 -2.38
CA SER A 22 8.09 -17.11 -3.12
C SER A 22 7.12 -16.28 -3.96
N ALA A 23 6.85 -15.07 -3.53
CA ALA A 23 6.18 -14.09 -4.37
C ALA A 23 7.14 -13.78 -5.53
N LEU A 24 6.83 -14.22 -6.72
CA LEU A 24 7.46 -13.71 -7.93
C LEU A 24 6.86 -12.32 -8.17
N ALA A 25 7.69 -11.31 -8.36
CA ALA A 25 7.28 -9.95 -8.67
C ALA A 25 6.71 -9.90 -10.09
N ASP A 26 5.48 -10.36 -10.25
CA ASP A 26 4.78 -10.38 -11.54
C ASP A 26 3.84 -9.17 -11.72
N GLY A 27 3.75 -8.28 -10.72
CA GLY A 27 2.88 -7.10 -10.76
C GLY A 27 1.39 -7.43 -10.73
N ILE A 28 1.02 -8.68 -10.43
CA ILE A 28 -0.36 -9.15 -10.38
C ILE A 28 -0.79 -9.34 -8.92
N ALA A 29 -1.98 -8.82 -8.58
CA ALA A 29 -2.56 -9.05 -7.27
C ALA A 29 -2.93 -10.54 -7.08
N THR A 30 -2.49 -11.14 -5.97
CA THR A 30 -2.81 -12.53 -5.64
C THR A 30 -4.03 -12.62 -4.71
N PRO A 31 -4.85 -13.70 -4.80
CA PRO A 31 -5.96 -13.89 -3.88
C PRO A 31 -5.51 -13.85 -2.42
N TRP A 32 -6.24 -13.10 -1.57
CA TRP A 32 -5.95 -12.93 -0.14
C TRP A 32 -4.63 -12.21 0.17
N GLN A 33 -4.03 -11.53 -0.79
CA GLN A 33 -2.83 -10.74 -0.56
C GLN A 33 -3.07 -9.67 0.50
N MET A 34 -2.21 -9.68 1.52
CA MET A 34 -2.25 -8.77 2.67
C MET A 34 -1.24 -7.68 2.46
N ASN A 35 -1.06 -6.70 2.11
CA ASN A 35 -0.06 -5.70 1.78
C ASN A 35 -0.03 -5.37 0.28
N PHE A 36 0.95 -4.58 -0.09
CA PHE A 36 1.17 -4.20 -1.48
C PHE A 36 1.72 -5.36 -2.32
N GLN A 37 1.70 -5.17 -3.64
CA GLN A 37 2.48 -5.98 -4.56
C GLN A 37 3.97 -5.76 -4.29
N GLU A 38 4.80 -6.74 -4.69
CA GLU A 38 6.25 -6.62 -4.54
C GLU A 38 6.78 -5.35 -5.23
N ALA A 39 7.64 -4.62 -4.53
CA ALA A 39 8.17 -3.36 -5.02
C ALA A 39 9.07 -3.56 -6.25
N ALA A 40 8.77 -2.86 -7.33
CA ALA A 40 9.54 -2.86 -8.58
C ALA A 40 10.26 -1.52 -8.84
N SER A 41 10.27 -0.62 -7.85
CA SER A 41 10.97 0.66 -7.94
C SER A 41 11.45 1.15 -6.58
N PRO A 42 12.50 2.00 -6.53
CA PRO A 42 12.94 2.63 -5.28
C PRO A 42 11.88 3.50 -4.61
N VAL A 43 10.91 4.01 -5.37
CA VAL A 43 9.77 4.75 -4.83
C VAL A 43 8.85 3.81 -4.06
N MET A 44 8.51 2.66 -4.66
CA MET A 44 7.61 1.69 -4.01
C MET A 44 8.24 1.06 -2.77
N GLU A 45 9.55 0.76 -2.77
CA GLU A 45 10.26 0.30 -1.58
C GLU A 45 10.09 1.27 -0.39
N ARG A 46 10.24 2.57 -0.64
CA ARG A 46 10.06 3.59 0.41
C ARG A 46 8.62 3.78 0.84
N ILE A 47 7.66 3.60 -0.07
CA ILE A 47 6.22 3.59 0.26
C ILE A 47 5.93 2.41 1.18
N GLU A 48 6.46 1.24 0.88
CA GLU A 48 6.28 0.02 1.68
C GLU A 48 6.91 0.17 3.08
N ASP A 49 8.12 0.69 3.18
CA ASP A 49 8.78 0.98 4.46
C ASP A 49 7.94 1.94 5.31
N PHE A 50 7.44 3.01 4.71
CA PHE A 50 6.59 3.98 5.40
C PHE A 50 5.24 3.37 5.81
N HIS A 51 4.63 2.57 4.94
CA HIS A 51 3.41 1.82 5.26
C HIS A 51 3.62 0.88 6.45
N ASN A 52 4.70 0.13 6.46
CA ASN A 52 5.02 -0.79 7.56
C ASN A 52 5.20 -0.05 8.90
N LEU A 53 5.86 1.11 8.89
CA LEU A 53 5.93 1.97 10.07
C LEU A 53 4.54 2.38 10.56
N LEU A 54 3.67 2.86 9.68
CA LEU A 54 2.30 3.25 10.02
C LEU A 54 1.49 2.06 10.53
N PHE A 55 1.61 0.92 9.87
CA PHE A 55 0.90 -0.30 10.27
C PHE A 55 1.23 -0.71 11.72
N TRP A 56 2.49 -0.66 12.11
CA TRP A 56 2.88 -0.98 13.48
C TRP A 56 2.39 0.06 14.49
N ILE A 57 2.46 1.34 14.16
CA ILE A 57 1.95 2.42 15.01
C ILE A 57 0.45 2.24 15.26
N ILE A 58 -0.36 2.06 14.21
CA ILE A 58 -1.82 1.90 14.36
C ILE A 58 -2.18 0.59 15.07
N THR A 59 -1.42 -0.48 14.84
CA THR A 59 -1.62 -1.77 15.52
C THR A 59 -1.39 -1.63 17.01
N ILE A 60 -0.29 -0.98 17.44
CA ILE A 60 0.01 -0.75 18.85
C ILE A 60 -1.08 0.11 19.50
N ILE A 61 -1.52 1.18 18.84
CA ILE A 61 -2.59 2.05 19.34
C ILE A 61 -3.91 1.26 19.49
N THR A 62 -4.25 0.47 18.47
CA THR A 62 -5.49 -0.35 18.48
C THR A 62 -5.47 -1.37 19.61
N LEU A 63 -4.37 -2.08 19.79
CA LEU A 63 -4.22 -3.05 20.88
C LEU A 63 -4.26 -2.36 22.25
N PHE A 64 -3.63 -1.22 22.40
CA PHE A 64 -3.68 -0.44 23.64
C PHE A 64 -5.12 -0.04 23.98
N VAL A 65 -5.85 0.53 23.02
CA VAL A 65 -7.26 0.91 23.24
C VAL A 65 -8.14 -0.31 23.52
N LEU A 66 -7.93 -1.42 22.82
CA LEU A 66 -8.66 -2.67 23.08
C LEU A 66 -8.42 -3.19 24.51
N ILE A 67 -7.17 -3.18 24.98
CA ILE A 67 -6.83 -3.58 26.35
C ILE A 67 -7.53 -2.67 27.36
N LEU A 68 -7.52 -1.36 27.13
CA LEU A 68 -8.24 -0.41 28.01
C LEU A 68 -9.74 -0.68 28.05
N LEU A 69 -10.37 -0.94 26.89
CA LEU A 69 -11.79 -1.26 26.82
C LEU A 69 -12.12 -2.55 27.58
N ILE A 70 -11.34 -3.61 27.37
CA ILE A 70 -11.50 -4.86 28.10
C ILE A 70 -11.35 -4.63 29.61
N TYR A 71 -10.33 -3.87 30.03
CA TYR A 71 -10.11 -3.51 31.42
C TYR A 71 -11.31 -2.79 32.02
N VAL A 72 -11.86 -1.79 31.34
CA VAL A 72 -13.05 -1.06 31.79
C VAL A 72 -14.24 -1.99 31.92
N ILE A 73 -14.53 -2.82 30.92
CA ILE A 73 -15.66 -3.76 30.94
C ILE A 73 -15.55 -4.75 32.09
N VAL A 74 -14.34 -5.29 32.33
CA VAL A 74 -14.14 -6.29 33.39
C VAL A 74 -14.11 -5.66 34.78
N LYS A 75 -13.46 -4.51 34.93
CA LYS A 75 -13.21 -3.90 36.25
C LYS A 75 -14.34 -2.99 36.75
N PHE A 76 -15.01 -2.31 35.84
CA PHE A 76 -15.99 -1.27 36.16
C PHE A 76 -17.44 -1.62 35.78
N ASN A 77 -17.76 -2.90 35.63
CA ASN A 77 -19.16 -3.33 35.48
C ASN A 77 -19.92 -3.20 36.79
N GLU A 78 -21.24 -3.21 36.73
CA GLU A 78 -22.15 -3.02 37.88
C GLU A 78 -21.87 -3.99 39.02
N LYS A 79 -21.51 -5.26 38.74
CA LYS A 79 -21.24 -6.29 39.76
C LYS A 79 -19.88 -6.08 40.45
N ALA A 80 -18.85 -5.68 39.67
CA ALA A 80 -17.51 -5.49 40.18
C ALA A 80 -17.32 -4.11 40.86
N ASN A 81 -18.11 -3.11 40.46
CA ASN A 81 -18.01 -1.73 40.95
C ASN A 81 -19.43 -1.13 41.18
N PRO A 82 -20.17 -1.61 42.18
CA PRO A 82 -21.56 -1.19 42.39
C PRO A 82 -21.73 0.28 42.80
N VAL A 83 -20.67 0.91 43.30
CA VAL A 83 -20.67 2.36 43.65
C VAL A 83 -19.62 3.07 42.80
N PRO A 84 -20.01 3.74 41.70
CA PRO A 84 -19.07 4.42 40.84
C PRO A 84 -18.43 5.63 41.53
N SER A 85 -17.17 5.93 41.16
CA SER A 85 -16.47 7.13 41.56
C SER A 85 -17.16 8.38 40.99
N LYS A 86 -17.12 9.48 41.72
CA LYS A 86 -17.63 10.79 41.27
C LYS A 86 -16.51 11.67 40.66
N THR A 87 -15.31 11.14 40.52
CA THR A 87 -14.19 11.87 39.86
C THR A 87 -14.51 12.04 38.40
N THR A 88 -14.54 13.26 37.90
CA THR A 88 -14.97 13.62 36.53
C THR A 88 -13.83 14.08 35.65
N HIS A 89 -12.68 14.43 36.20
CA HIS A 89 -11.54 14.95 35.46
C HIS A 89 -10.22 14.60 36.13
N ASN A 90 -9.13 14.61 35.33
CA ASN A 90 -7.77 14.47 35.80
C ASN A 90 -6.84 15.21 34.81
N THR A 91 -6.40 16.41 35.18
CA THR A 91 -5.60 17.29 34.34
C THR A 91 -4.31 16.64 33.83
N PHE A 92 -3.65 15.79 34.64
CA PHE A 92 -2.45 15.08 34.19
C PHE A 92 -2.74 14.14 33.03
N ILE A 93 -3.81 13.34 33.12
CA ILE A 93 -4.22 12.42 32.05
C ILE A 93 -4.63 13.21 30.81
N GLU A 94 -5.31 14.34 30.98
CA GLU A 94 -5.71 15.25 29.88
C GLU A 94 -4.51 15.78 29.09
N VAL A 95 -3.48 16.20 29.80
CA VAL A 95 -2.21 16.60 29.17
C VAL A 95 -1.56 15.44 28.43
N VAL A 96 -1.52 14.25 29.04
CA VAL A 96 -0.92 13.06 28.44
C VAL A 96 -1.65 12.68 27.14
N TRP A 97 -2.99 12.58 27.15
CA TRP A 97 -3.73 12.18 25.94
C TRP A 97 -3.74 13.25 24.83
N THR A 98 -3.35 14.51 25.15
CA THR A 98 -3.14 15.55 24.16
C THR A 98 -1.73 15.50 23.58
N VAL A 99 -0.71 15.41 24.44
CA VAL A 99 0.69 15.49 24.04
C VAL A 99 1.15 14.23 23.31
N VAL A 100 0.75 13.04 23.77
CA VAL A 100 1.18 11.76 23.16
C VAL A 100 0.76 11.67 21.69
N PRO A 101 -0.49 11.92 21.28
CA PRO A 101 -0.85 11.94 19.87
C PRO A 101 -0.07 12.97 19.04
N ILE A 102 0.21 14.15 19.59
CA ILE A 102 1.03 15.16 18.89
C ILE A 102 2.44 14.61 18.62
N ILE A 103 3.06 13.98 19.62
CA ILE A 103 4.38 13.35 19.44
C ILE A 103 4.33 12.25 18.37
N ILE A 104 3.31 11.40 18.36
CA ILE A 104 3.13 10.37 17.34
C ILE A 104 3.04 11.00 15.95
N LEU A 105 2.26 12.07 15.79
CA LEU A 105 2.16 12.78 14.50
C LEU A 105 3.49 13.37 14.06
N VAL A 106 4.29 13.93 14.98
CA VAL A 106 5.63 14.46 14.66
C VAL A 106 6.57 13.34 14.22
N VAL A 107 6.51 12.18 14.89
CA VAL A 107 7.31 10.99 14.50
C VAL A 107 6.93 10.51 13.10
N ILE A 108 5.65 10.53 12.73
CA ILE A 108 5.17 10.15 11.39
C ILE A 108 5.54 11.20 10.35
N ALA A 109 5.48 12.49 10.69
CA ALA A 109 5.73 13.58 9.76
C ALA A 109 7.14 13.54 9.15
N VAL A 110 8.16 13.18 9.93
CA VAL A 110 9.55 13.17 9.45
C VAL A 110 9.76 12.20 8.28
N PRO A 111 9.43 10.90 8.36
CA PRO A 111 9.56 9.99 7.23
C PRO A 111 8.57 10.31 6.11
N SER A 112 7.37 10.81 6.41
CA SER A 112 6.38 11.25 5.43
C SER A 112 6.93 12.36 4.52
N PHE A 113 7.49 13.42 5.09
CA PHE A 113 8.10 14.49 4.30
C PHE A 113 9.34 14.01 3.53
N LYS A 114 10.16 13.11 4.10
CA LYS A 114 11.28 12.52 3.36
C LYS A 114 10.81 11.76 2.12
N LEU A 115 9.72 11.00 2.23
CA LEU A 115 9.13 10.29 1.11
C LEU A 115 8.57 11.27 0.07
N LEU A 116 7.80 12.27 0.50
CA LEU A 116 7.23 13.29 -0.36
C LEU A 116 8.32 14.00 -1.19
N PHE A 117 9.37 14.50 -0.55
CA PHE A 117 10.47 15.15 -1.24
C PHE A 117 11.29 14.21 -2.13
N PHE A 118 11.32 12.92 -1.83
CA PHE A 118 11.95 11.94 -2.69
C PHE A 118 11.16 11.73 -3.98
N GLN A 119 9.83 11.66 -3.88
CA GLN A 119 8.94 11.51 -5.03
C GLN A 119 8.91 12.76 -5.92
N ASP A 120 9.15 13.94 -5.35
CA ASP A 120 9.15 15.23 -6.07
C ASP A 120 10.50 15.56 -6.74
N LYS A 121 11.51 14.71 -6.59
CA LYS A 121 12.80 14.90 -7.26
C LYS A 121 12.75 14.43 -8.70
N TYR A 122 13.02 15.35 -9.60
CA TYR A 122 13.23 15.07 -11.02
C TYR A 122 14.73 14.95 -11.28
N GLU A 123 15.21 13.74 -11.49
CA GLU A 123 16.54 13.52 -12.03
C GLU A 123 16.47 13.60 -13.57
N ASN A 124 17.61 13.83 -14.23
CA ASN A 124 17.64 13.84 -15.70
C ASN A 124 17.14 12.50 -16.25
N PRO A 125 16.00 12.46 -16.93
CA PRO A 125 15.48 11.21 -17.46
C PRO A 125 16.31 10.75 -18.64
N ASP A 126 16.52 9.45 -18.73
CA ASP A 126 17.19 8.82 -19.88
C ASP A 126 16.22 8.66 -21.06
N MET A 127 14.93 8.68 -20.77
CA MET A 127 13.87 8.44 -21.74
C MET A 127 12.56 9.10 -21.30
N THR A 128 11.73 9.47 -22.26
CA THR A 128 10.38 9.99 -22.05
C THR A 128 9.35 9.03 -22.64
N LEU A 129 8.30 8.73 -21.87
CA LEU A 129 7.09 8.05 -22.31
C LEU A 129 5.91 9.02 -22.22
N LYS A 130 5.18 9.25 -23.30
CA LYS A 130 3.91 9.98 -23.26
C LYS A 130 2.76 8.99 -23.17
N VAL A 131 1.83 9.24 -22.24
CA VAL A 131 0.66 8.40 -21.97
C VAL A 131 -0.59 9.26 -22.11
N VAL A 132 -1.54 8.83 -22.93
CA VAL A 132 -2.81 9.54 -23.15
C VAL A 132 -3.97 8.61 -22.83
N GLY A 133 -4.85 9.04 -21.92
CA GLY A 133 -6.05 8.30 -21.55
C GLY A 133 -7.19 8.58 -22.50
N HIS A 134 -7.92 7.54 -22.88
CA HIS A 134 -9.13 7.60 -23.71
C HIS A 134 -10.22 6.70 -23.11
N GLN A 135 -11.46 6.87 -23.49
CA GLN A 135 -12.59 6.00 -23.16
C GLN A 135 -12.67 4.84 -24.17
N TRP A 136 -12.18 3.62 -23.93
CA TRP A 136 -11.58 3.10 -22.73
C TRP A 136 -10.32 2.32 -23.14
N TYR A 137 -9.26 3.04 -23.48
CA TYR A 137 -7.96 2.51 -23.84
C TYR A 137 -6.87 3.54 -23.54
N TRP A 138 -5.61 3.18 -23.70
CA TRP A 138 -4.47 4.07 -23.53
C TRP A 138 -3.66 4.17 -24.82
N SER A 139 -3.23 5.39 -25.15
CA SER A 139 -2.23 5.60 -26.22
C SER A 139 -0.87 5.88 -25.60
N TYR A 140 0.14 5.29 -26.18
CA TYR A 140 1.54 5.47 -25.77
C TYR A 140 2.38 6.04 -26.90
N LYS A 141 3.29 6.97 -26.58
CA LYS A 141 4.26 7.51 -27.51
C LYS A 141 5.65 7.54 -26.90
N TYR A 142 6.65 7.32 -27.74
CA TYR A 142 8.07 7.31 -27.41
C TYR A 142 8.79 8.43 -28.18
N PRO A 143 8.74 9.68 -27.67
CA PRO A 143 9.26 10.85 -28.39
C PRO A 143 10.75 10.75 -28.71
N ASP A 144 11.53 10.21 -27.77
CA ASP A 144 12.99 10.12 -27.89
C ASP A 144 13.45 9.00 -28.84
N GLN A 145 12.56 8.08 -29.23
CA GLN A 145 12.83 6.92 -30.09
C GLN A 145 12.18 7.04 -31.48
N GLY A 146 12.12 8.23 -32.03
CA GLY A 146 11.55 8.46 -33.36
C GLY A 146 10.07 8.77 -33.37
N ASP A 147 9.53 9.18 -32.23
CA ASP A 147 8.12 9.62 -32.03
C ASP A 147 7.08 8.58 -32.48
N PHE A 148 7.44 7.28 -32.40
CA PHE A 148 6.44 6.23 -32.67
C PHE A 148 5.46 6.10 -31.52
N GLY A 149 4.24 5.68 -31.84
CA GLY A 149 3.20 5.45 -30.87
C GLY A 149 2.26 4.34 -31.29
N PHE A 150 1.47 3.87 -30.31
CA PHE A 150 0.44 2.86 -30.51
C PHE A 150 -0.65 2.98 -29.46
N ASP A 151 -1.78 2.37 -29.76
CA ASP A 151 -2.90 2.21 -28.81
C ASP A 151 -2.79 0.85 -28.11
N SER A 152 -3.19 0.81 -26.85
CA SER A 152 -3.21 -0.36 -26.00
C SER A 152 -4.63 -0.57 -25.47
N GLN A 153 -5.30 -1.59 -25.97
CA GLN A 153 -6.67 -1.93 -25.61
C GLN A 153 -6.71 -3.19 -24.75
N MET A 154 -7.59 -3.17 -23.75
CA MET A 154 -7.80 -4.34 -22.91
C MET A 154 -8.45 -5.48 -23.71
N VAL A 155 -7.84 -6.66 -23.64
CA VAL A 155 -8.37 -7.88 -24.27
C VAL A 155 -9.64 -8.31 -23.52
N GLN A 156 -10.73 -8.55 -24.26
CA GLN A 156 -12.00 -8.98 -23.70
C GLN A 156 -11.89 -10.40 -23.12
N ALA A 157 -12.76 -10.72 -22.15
CA ALA A 157 -12.67 -11.98 -21.40
C ALA A 157 -12.78 -13.23 -22.29
N GLU A 158 -13.57 -13.13 -23.37
CA GLU A 158 -13.78 -14.19 -24.37
C GLU A 158 -12.57 -14.43 -25.28
N ASP A 159 -11.70 -13.46 -25.44
CA ASP A 159 -10.53 -13.49 -26.33
C ASP A 159 -9.23 -13.82 -25.60
N LEU A 160 -9.30 -13.99 -24.27
CA LEU A 160 -8.13 -14.31 -23.45
C LEU A 160 -7.59 -15.72 -23.75
N LYS A 161 -6.28 -15.82 -23.92
CA LYS A 161 -5.57 -17.11 -24.04
C LYS A 161 -5.30 -17.70 -22.66
N PRO A 162 -5.12 -19.04 -22.56
CA PRO A 162 -4.72 -19.68 -21.31
C PRO A 162 -3.48 -19.02 -20.68
N GLY A 163 -3.58 -18.66 -19.39
CA GLY A 163 -2.50 -18.00 -18.63
C GLY A 163 -2.50 -16.48 -18.71
N GLN A 164 -3.33 -15.87 -19.52
CA GLN A 164 -3.47 -14.42 -19.55
C GLN A 164 -4.40 -13.92 -18.44
N PRO A 165 -3.97 -12.96 -17.61
CA PRO A 165 -4.79 -12.44 -16.53
C PRO A 165 -5.91 -11.55 -17.05
N ARG A 166 -7.12 -11.81 -16.58
CA ARG A 166 -8.30 -10.99 -16.87
C ARG A 166 -8.10 -9.57 -16.34
N LEU A 167 -8.50 -8.56 -17.10
CA LEU A 167 -8.43 -7.12 -16.81
C LEU A 167 -7.01 -6.53 -16.79
N LEU A 168 -5.98 -7.33 -17.05
CA LEU A 168 -4.58 -6.86 -17.11
C LEU A 168 -3.93 -7.13 -18.46
N THR A 169 -4.53 -8.00 -19.26
CA THR A 169 -4.00 -8.31 -20.60
C THR A 169 -4.47 -7.27 -21.62
N VAL A 170 -3.53 -6.78 -22.41
CA VAL A 170 -3.76 -5.84 -23.52
C VAL A 170 -3.25 -6.42 -24.84
N ASP A 171 -3.73 -5.87 -25.94
CA ASP A 171 -3.30 -6.23 -27.30
C ASP A 171 -1.87 -5.77 -27.59
N ASN A 172 -1.51 -4.56 -27.17
CA ASN A 172 -0.19 -3.98 -27.35
C ASN A 172 0.41 -3.57 -26.00
N THR A 173 1.44 -4.28 -25.56
CA THR A 173 2.09 -4.05 -24.27
C THR A 173 3.14 -2.94 -24.38
N VAL A 174 3.17 -2.04 -23.39
CA VAL A 174 4.25 -1.07 -23.23
C VAL A 174 5.53 -1.81 -22.84
N VAL A 175 6.62 -1.52 -23.55
CA VAL A 175 7.95 -2.11 -23.30
C VAL A 175 8.90 -1.00 -22.89
N LEU A 176 9.51 -1.14 -21.72
CA LEU A 176 10.44 -0.17 -21.15
C LEU A 176 11.75 -0.86 -20.77
N PRO A 177 12.90 -0.17 -20.88
CA PRO A 177 14.17 -0.71 -20.41
C PRO A 177 14.18 -0.80 -18.88
N ILE A 178 14.85 -1.80 -18.34
CA ILE A 178 15.10 -1.95 -16.89
C ILE A 178 16.21 -0.97 -16.47
N ASP A 179 16.27 -0.67 -15.17
CA ASP A 179 17.30 0.20 -14.55
C ASP A 179 17.46 1.56 -15.25
N THR A 180 16.36 2.14 -15.72
CA THR A 180 16.35 3.37 -16.53
C THR A 180 15.42 4.41 -15.89
N ASN A 181 15.89 5.65 -15.79
CA ASN A 181 15.06 6.77 -15.33
C ASN A 181 14.12 7.24 -16.44
N ILE A 182 12.85 6.94 -16.31
CA ILE A 182 11.83 7.23 -17.32
C ILE A 182 10.93 8.35 -16.84
N ARG A 183 10.86 9.42 -17.61
CA ARG A 183 9.87 10.48 -17.41
C ARG A 183 8.56 10.10 -18.09
N VAL A 184 7.51 9.96 -17.31
CA VAL A 184 6.15 9.74 -17.83
C VAL A 184 5.42 11.07 -17.90
N LEU A 185 5.00 11.46 -19.10
CA LEU A 185 4.13 12.60 -19.34
C LEU A 185 2.73 12.08 -19.64
N GLN A 186 1.80 12.36 -18.76
CA GLN A 186 0.43 11.86 -18.93
C GLN A 186 -0.59 12.97 -19.09
N THR A 187 -1.63 12.71 -19.87
CA THR A 187 -2.78 13.57 -20.10
C THR A 187 -3.99 12.71 -20.48
N ALA A 188 -5.16 13.33 -20.60
CA ALA A 188 -6.36 12.70 -21.15
C ALA A 188 -6.79 13.44 -22.42
N ASP A 189 -7.48 12.73 -23.30
CA ASP A 189 -8.03 13.29 -24.55
C ASP A 189 -9.56 13.58 -24.44
N ASP A 190 -10.22 13.01 -23.43
CA ASP A 190 -11.65 13.10 -23.26
C ASP A 190 -12.08 13.44 -21.83
N VAL A 191 -12.03 12.52 -20.90
CA VAL A 191 -12.39 12.68 -19.48
C VAL A 191 -11.18 12.42 -18.58
N ILE A 192 -11.31 12.69 -17.29
CA ILE A 192 -10.26 12.39 -16.33
C ILE A 192 -10.06 10.87 -16.21
N HIS A 193 -8.84 10.41 -16.42
CA HIS A 193 -8.41 9.04 -16.19
C HIS A 193 -7.38 8.99 -15.07
N ASN A 194 -7.06 7.79 -14.61
CA ASN A 194 -5.97 7.58 -13.66
C ASN A 194 -5.05 6.48 -14.17
N TRP A 195 -3.79 6.83 -14.43
CA TRP A 195 -2.76 5.87 -14.82
C TRP A 195 -2.01 5.39 -13.58
N ALA A 196 -2.05 4.08 -13.34
CA ALA A 196 -1.52 3.50 -12.12
C ALA A 196 -0.69 2.25 -12.39
N MET A 197 0.46 2.16 -11.72
CA MET A 197 1.30 0.97 -11.62
C MET A 197 1.64 0.72 -10.14
N PRO A 198 0.85 -0.09 -9.42
CA PRO A 198 1.03 -0.28 -7.98
C PRO A 198 2.42 -0.78 -7.60
N ALA A 199 3.00 -1.73 -8.33
CA ALA A 199 4.34 -2.25 -8.06
C ALA A 199 5.45 -1.19 -8.20
N PHE A 200 5.20 -0.09 -8.93
CA PHE A 200 6.12 1.04 -9.06
C PHE A 200 5.82 2.18 -8.09
N GLY A 201 4.72 2.09 -7.33
CA GLY A 201 4.28 3.18 -6.45
C GLY A 201 3.74 4.40 -7.21
N LEU A 202 3.32 4.19 -8.44
CA LEU A 202 2.80 5.24 -9.32
C LEU A 202 1.27 5.19 -9.38
N LYS A 203 0.65 6.34 -9.15
CA LYS A 203 -0.77 6.56 -9.36
C LYS A 203 -1.00 8.05 -9.56
N LEU A 204 -1.36 8.46 -10.77
CA LEU A 204 -1.47 9.86 -11.15
C LEU A 204 -2.67 10.08 -12.05
N ASP A 205 -3.40 11.18 -11.80
CA ASP A 205 -4.56 11.54 -12.63
C ASP A 205 -4.07 12.11 -13.98
N ALA A 206 -4.66 11.62 -15.06
CA ALA A 206 -4.50 12.12 -16.41
C ALA A 206 -5.66 13.09 -16.70
N VAL A 207 -5.34 14.37 -16.85
CA VAL A 207 -6.28 15.46 -17.09
C VAL A 207 -5.93 16.21 -18.36
#